data_43599a29641dac196305be68f2f6120a
#
_entry.id   43599a29641dac196305be68f2f6120a
#
_cell.length_a   1.000
_cell.length_b   1.000
_cell.length_c   1.000
_cell.angle_alpha   90.00
_cell.angle_beta   90.00
_cell.angle_gamma   90.00
#
_symmetry.space_group_name_H-M   'P 1'
#
loop_
_entity.id
_entity.type
_entity.pdbx_description
1 polymer ?
#
loop_
_entity_poly.entity_id
_entity_poly.type
_entity_poly.pdbx_seq_one_letter_code
_entity_poly.pdbx_strand_id
1 'polypeptide(L)'
;MTKLNEALQAATTGIPECLAAGYIDLASGMLLGIKSVDSQPTEVVELLAAATADLFQGPNVKMIESIFKKARGLSDDGHHYFQEIIINSDNLIHVFIRGKNEEQVACFVCRKSANLGMVLTKSRSSMPAVEAAL
;
A
#
# COMPACT_ATOMS: atom_id res chain seq x y z
N MET A 1 18.19 -8.57 9.45
CA MET A 1 16.94 -8.27 8.76
C MET A 1 15.87 -7.94 9.78
N THR A 2 15.07 -6.88 9.57
CA THR A 2 14.00 -6.53 10.50
C THR A 2 12.83 -7.49 10.39
N LYS A 3 12.00 -7.55 11.43
CA LYS A 3 10.78 -8.36 11.39
C LYS A 3 9.85 -7.92 10.27
N LEU A 4 9.76 -6.60 10.03
CA LEU A 4 8.95 -6.05 8.95
C LEU A 4 9.44 -6.55 7.58
N ASN A 5 10.73 -6.49 7.33
CA ASN A 5 11.29 -6.96 6.06
C ASN A 5 11.10 -8.47 5.88
N GLU A 6 11.16 -9.24 6.95
CA GLU A 6 10.87 -10.68 6.90
C GLU A 6 9.41 -10.94 6.53
N ALA A 7 8.48 -10.19 7.11
CA ALA A 7 7.06 -10.31 6.80
C ALA A 7 6.77 -9.89 5.35
N LEU A 8 7.42 -8.82 4.88
CA LEU A 8 7.28 -8.39 3.48
C LEU A 8 7.85 -9.41 2.51
N GLN A 9 8.97 -10.05 2.86
CA GLN A 9 9.54 -11.12 2.05
C GLN A 9 8.60 -12.32 1.98
N ALA A 10 8.00 -12.71 3.10
CA ALA A 10 7.00 -13.78 3.12
C ALA A 10 5.80 -13.44 2.24
N ALA A 11 5.35 -12.19 2.25
CA ALA A 11 4.28 -11.72 1.39
C ALA A 11 4.64 -11.85 -0.09
N THR A 12 5.85 -11.46 -0.49
CA THR A 12 6.28 -11.59 -1.89
C THR A 12 6.30 -13.05 -2.35
N THR A 13 6.57 -13.97 -1.44
CA THR A 13 6.56 -15.40 -1.76
C THR A 13 5.14 -15.94 -1.89
N GLY A 14 4.20 -15.45 -1.06
CA GLY A 14 2.83 -15.94 -1.03
C GLY A 14 1.89 -15.32 -2.07
N ILE A 15 2.19 -14.13 -2.54
CA ILE A 15 1.36 -13.43 -3.53
C ILE A 15 1.80 -13.82 -4.94
N PRO A 16 0.86 -14.19 -5.84
CA PRO A 16 1.24 -14.65 -7.20
C PRO A 16 2.03 -13.61 -7.97
N GLU A 17 3.16 -14.02 -8.53
CA GLU A 17 4.03 -13.21 -9.38
C GLU A 17 4.41 -11.86 -8.77
N CYS A 18 4.52 -11.81 -7.44
CA CYS A 18 4.86 -10.60 -6.72
C CYS A 18 6.36 -10.29 -6.86
N LEU A 19 6.66 -9.07 -7.28
CA LEU A 19 8.02 -8.59 -7.51
C LEU A 19 8.54 -7.75 -6.34
N ALA A 20 7.65 -7.10 -5.62
CA ALA A 20 8.03 -6.22 -4.53
C ALA A 20 6.89 -6.05 -3.53
N ALA A 21 7.26 -5.84 -2.27
CA ALA A 21 6.32 -5.46 -1.22
C ALA A 21 6.97 -4.36 -0.38
N GLY A 22 6.19 -3.34 -0.06
CA GLY A 22 6.65 -2.20 0.72
C GLY A 22 5.63 -1.80 1.76
N TYR A 23 6.08 -1.08 2.79
CA TYR A 23 5.22 -0.51 3.82
C TYR A 23 5.59 0.93 4.01
N ILE A 24 4.61 1.83 3.95
CA ILE A 24 4.83 3.27 3.83
C ILE A 24 4.08 3.99 4.94
N ASP A 25 4.76 4.97 5.57
CA ASP A 25 4.11 5.89 6.51
C ASP A 25 3.62 7.10 5.72
N LEU A 26 2.30 7.30 5.70
CA LEU A 26 1.69 8.36 4.93
C LEU A 26 1.93 9.75 5.53
N ALA A 27 2.04 9.84 6.85
CA ALA A 27 2.24 11.12 7.51
C ALA A 27 3.58 11.77 7.13
N SER A 28 4.63 10.98 7.04
CA SER A 28 5.96 11.45 6.63
C SER A 28 6.27 11.26 5.16
N GLY A 29 5.52 10.39 4.48
CA GLY A 29 5.83 9.97 3.11
C GLY A 29 7.04 9.04 3.04
N MET A 30 7.45 8.47 4.16
CA MET A 30 8.66 7.65 4.25
C MET A 30 8.36 6.16 4.12
N LEU A 31 9.30 5.46 3.52
CA LEU A 31 9.26 4.02 3.41
C LEU A 31 9.75 3.40 4.72
N LEU A 32 8.93 2.56 5.34
CA LEU A 32 9.27 1.86 6.57
C LEU A 32 10.00 0.54 6.32
N GLY A 33 9.71 -0.10 5.20
CA GLY A 33 10.38 -1.32 4.78
C GLY A 33 10.06 -1.65 3.34
N ILE A 34 10.94 -2.41 2.72
CA ILE A 34 10.75 -2.87 1.34
C ILE A 34 11.48 -4.18 1.12
N LYS A 35 10.84 -5.06 0.35
CA LYS A 35 11.46 -6.24 -0.24
C LYS A 35 11.16 -6.27 -1.73
N SER A 36 12.19 -6.46 -2.53
CA SER A 36 12.08 -6.53 -3.98
C SER A 36 12.90 -7.69 -4.50
N VAL A 37 12.39 -8.34 -5.55
CA VAL A 37 13.12 -9.40 -6.24
C VAL A 37 14.38 -8.82 -6.90
N ASP A 38 14.24 -7.62 -7.47
CA ASP A 38 15.34 -6.88 -8.08
C ASP A 38 15.64 -5.63 -7.25
N SER A 39 16.93 -5.24 -7.17
CA SER A 39 17.27 -4.00 -6.48
C SER A 39 16.78 -2.79 -7.30
N GLN A 40 16.25 -1.79 -6.59
CA GLN A 40 15.77 -0.55 -7.19
C GLN A 40 16.61 0.63 -6.70
N PRO A 41 16.83 1.66 -7.56
CA PRO A 41 17.49 2.87 -7.11
C PRO A 41 16.73 3.51 -5.94
N THR A 42 17.45 3.96 -4.93
CA THR A 42 16.86 4.57 -3.72
C THR A 42 15.94 5.73 -4.07
N GLU A 43 16.33 6.56 -5.04
CA GLU A 43 15.51 7.71 -5.46
C GLU A 43 14.13 7.28 -5.98
N VAL A 44 14.08 6.21 -6.77
CA VAL A 44 12.81 5.69 -7.31
C VAL A 44 11.92 5.22 -6.17
N VAL A 45 12.48 4.49 -5.21
CA VAL A 45 11.73 3.98 -4.06
C VAL A 45 11.18 5.12 -3.21
N GLU A 46 11.98 6.15 -2.95
CA GLU A 46 11.54 7.32 -2.17
C GLU A 46 10.43 8.09 -2.88
N LEU A 47 10.54 8.27 -4.19
CA LEU A 47 9.52 8.95 -4.98
C LEU A 47 8.22 8.16 -5.03
N LEU A 48 8.30 6.83 -5.11
CA LEU A 48 7.10 5.97 -5.07
C LEU A 48 6.39 6.07 -3.72
N ALA A 49 7.14 6.13 -2.63
CA ALA A 49 6.55 6.29 -1.30
C ALA A 49 5.84 7.64 -1.18
N ALA A 50 6.47 8.72 -1.64
CA ALA A 50 5.87 10.05 -1.63
C ALA A 50 4.60 10.11 -2.51
N ALA A 51 4.64 9.52 -3.70
CA ALA A 51 3.49 9.46 -4.59
C ALA A 51 2.33 8.67 -3.97
N THR A 52 2.62 7.59 -3.26
CA THR A 52 1.61 6.81 -2.54
C THR A 52 0.91 7.67 -1.48
N ALA A 53 1.67 8.46 -0.73
CA ALA A 53 1.09 9.38 0.25
C ALA A 53 0.13 10.37 -0.42
N ASP A 54 0.49 10.91 -1.57
CA ASP A 54 -0.39 11.82 -2.32
C ASP A 54 -1.67 11.13 -2.77
N LEU A 55 -1.60 9.88 -3.22
CA LEU A 55 -2.77 9.12 -3.66
C LEU A 55 -3.76 8.86 -2.53
N PHE A 56 -3.28 8.63 -1.32
CA PHE A 56 -4.14 8.30 -0.18
C PHE A 56 -4.60 9.50 0.61
N GLN A 57 -3.81 10.55 0.68
CA GLN A 57 -4.14 11.70 1.54
C GLN A 57 -3.60 13.04 1.05
N GLY A 58 -3.46 13.20 -0.26
CA GLY A 58 -3.18 14.52 -0.84
C GLY A 58 -4.34 15.49 -0.57
N PRO A 59 -4.12 16.81 -0.78
CA PRO A 59 -5.15 17.81 -0.47
C PRO A 59 -6.50 17.57 -1.17
N ASN A 60 -6.46 17.15 -2.42
CA ASN A 60 -7.69 16.86 -3.17
C ASN A 60 -8.40 15.62 -2.66
N VAL A 61 -7.65 14.59 -2.26
CA VAL A 61 -8.22 13.36 -1.69
C VAL A 61 -8.90 13.69 -0.35
N LYS A 62 -8.26 14.46 0.50
CA LYS A 62 -8.84 14.88 1.79
C LYS A 62 -10.13 15.67 1.57
N MET A 63 -10.17 16.53 0.55
CA MET A 63 -11.36 17.29 0.21
C MET A 63 -12.50 16.37 -0.24
N ILE A 64 -12.21 15.37 -1.08
CA ILE A 64 -13.19 14.37 -1.52
C ILE A 64 -13.74 13.60 -0.33
N GLU A 65 -12.88 13.14 0.56
CA GLU A 65 -13.30 12.42 1.77
C GLU A 65 -14.21 13.27 2.65
N SER A 66 -13.87 14.54 2.84
CA SER A 66 -14.66 15.48 3.62
C SER A 66 -16.05 15.70 3.00
N ILE A 67 -16.11 15.88 1.69
CA ILE A 67 -17.38 16.07 0.95
C ILE A 67 -18.26 14.83 1.08
N PHE A 68 -17.70 13.63 0.92
CA PHE A 68 -18.46 12.38 1.05
C PHE A 68 -19.01 12.18 2.46
N LYS A 69 -18.24 12.46 3.48
CA LYS A 69 -18.68 12.36 4.87
C LYS A 69 -19.83 13.34 5.14
N LYS A 70 -19.68 14.57 4.69
CA LYS A 70 -20.71 15.61 4.86
C LYS A 70 -22.01 15.23 4.14
N ALA A 71 -21.92 14.74 2.90
CA ALA A 71 -23.07 14.34 2.11
C ALA A 71 -23.85 13.19 2.76
N ARG A 72 -23.16 12.33 3.51
CA ARG A 72 -23.78 11.18 4.21
C ARG A 72 -24.17 11.49 5.64
N GLY A 73 -23.99 12.73 6.08
CA GLY A 73 -24.30 13.13 7.45
C GLY A 73 -23.36 12.56 8.50
N LEU A 74 -22.17 12.13 8.10
CA LEU A 74 -21.16 11.58 8.99
C LEU A 74 -20.27 12.69 9.54
N SER A 75 -19.87 12.55 10.80
CA SER A 75 -18.89 13.46 11.40
C SER A 75 -17.50 13.16 10.84
N ASP A 76 -16.63 14.18 10.83
CA ASP A 76 -15.23 14.00 10.46
C ASP A 76 -14.49 13.46 11.68
N ASP A 77 -14.40 12.14 11.75
CA ASP A 77 -13.77 11.40 12.86
C ASP A 77 -12.32 11.01 12.57
N GLY A 78 -11.76 11.50 11.46
CA GLY A 78 -10.41 11.14 11.03
C GLY A 78 -10.30 9.83 10.29
N HIS A 79 -11.42 9.09 10.15
CA HIS A 79 -11.44 7.85 9.37
C HIS A 79 -11.38 8.16 7.87
N HIS A 80 -10.56 7.40 7.14
CA HIS A 80 -10.35 7.60 5.71
C HIS A 80 -11.27 6.70 4.89
N TYR A 81 -11.79 7.25 3.78
CA TYR A 81 -12.62 6.50 2.84
C TYR A 81 -11.81 5.54 1.99
N PHE A 82 -10.68 6.00 1.47
CA PHE A 82 -9.89 5.21 0.53
C PHE A 82 -9.07 4.19 1.30
N GLN A 83 -9.50 2.93 1.22
CA GLN A 83 -8.87 1.83 1.93
C GLN A 83 -7.91 1.04 1.04
N GLU A 84 -8.25 0.89 -0.24
CA GLU A 84 -7.45 0.17 -1.21
C GLU A 84 -7.42 0.93 -2.52
N ILE A 85 -6.26 0.92 -3.18
CA ILE A 85 -6.10 1.48 -4.51
C ILE A 85 -5.40 0.43 -5.36
N ILE A 86 -5.92 0.20 -6.58
CA ILE A 86 -5.35 -0.72 -7.54
C ILE A 86 -4.96 0.09 -8.78
N ILE A 87 -3.69 -0.01 -9.17
CA ILE A 87 -3.21 0.68 -10.37
C ILE A 87 -2.68 -0.37 -11.33
N ASN A 88 -3.24 -0.37 -12.55
CA ASN A 88 -2.69 -1.13 -13.67
C ASN A 88 -1.77 -0.23 -14.47
N SER A 89 -0.50 -0.60 -14.57
CA SER A 89 0.42 0.04 -15.48
C SER A 89 0.62 -0.85 -16.71
N ASP A 90 1.52 -0.46 -17.61
CA ASP A 90 1.72 -1.20 -18.86
C ASP A 90 2.08 -2.67 -18.63
N ASN A 91 2.86 -2.95 -17.61
CA ASN A 91 3.40 -4.29 -17.36
C ASN A 91 3.28 -4.76 -15.89
N LEU A 92 2.67 -3.96 -15.04
CA LEU A 92 2.59 -4.26 -13.60
C LEU A 92 1.19 -4.00 -13.05
N ILE A 93 0.90 -4.68 -11.94
CA ILE A 93 -0.27 -4.41 -11.09
C ILE A 93 0.27 -3.91 -9.76
N HIS A 94 -0.20 -2.75 -9.33
CA HIS A 94 0.15 -2.17 -8.02
C HIS A 94 -1.08 -2.23 -7.12
N VAL A 95 -0.96 -2.89 -5.97
CA VAL A 95 -2.04 -2.98 -4.98
C VAL A 95 -1.59 -2.25 -3.74
N PHE A 96 -2.38 -1.27 -3.30
CA PHE A 96 -2.13 -0.50 -2.09
C PHE A 96 -3.24 -0.79 -1.10
N ILE A 97 -2.88 -1.18 0.12
CA ILE A 97 -3.85 -1.50 1.17
C ILE A 97 -3.52 -0.69 2.41
N ARG A 98 -4.48 0.11 2.87
CA ARG A 98 -4.33 0.88 4.11
C ARG A 98 -4.31 -0.08 5.30
N GLY A 99 -3.40 0.15 6.25
CA GLY A 99 -3.29 -0.66 7.46
C GLY A 99 -4.34 -0.30 8.50
N LYS A 100 -4.39 -1.04 9.59
CA LYS A 100 -5.23 -0.71 10.74
C LYS A 100 -4.83 0.64 11.33
N ASN A 101 -3.53 0.93 11.37
CA ASN A 101 -3.07 2.30 11.54
C ASN A 101 -3.29 3.00 10.21
N GLU A 102 -4.31 3.84 10.13
CA GLU A 102 -4.75 4.47 8.88
C GLU A 102 -3.73 5.43 8.27
N GLU A 103 -2.67 5.75 9.00
CA GLU A 103 -1.56 6.54 8.49
C GLU A 103 -0.49 5.69 7.81
N GLN A 104 -0.74 4.38 7.63
CA GLN A 104 0.21 3.45 7.03
C GLN A 104 -0.46 2.64 5.92
N VAL A 105 0.33 2.33 4.88
CA VAL A 105 -0.15 1.62 3.69
C VAL A 105 0.88 0.58 3.26
N ALA A 106 0.40 -0.63 2.96
CA ALA A 106 1.20 -1.64 2.29
C ALA A 106 1.06 -1.51 0.77
N CYS A 107 2.15 -1.72 0.05
CA CYS A 107 2.16 -1.73 -1.41
C CYS A 107 2.72 -3.06 -1.90
N PHE A 108 1.98 -3.72 -2.80
CA PHE A 108 2.41 -4.96 -3.44
C PHE A 108 2.43 -4.76 -4.94
N VAL A 109 3.55 -5.11 -5.57
CA VAL A 109 3.73 -4.94 -7.01
C VAL A 109 3.91 -6.31 -7.65
N CYS A 110 3.05 -6.64 -8.59
CA CYS A 110 3.03 -7.95 -9.26
C CYS A 110 3.10 -7.77 -10.77
N ARG A 111 3.48 -8.84 -11.48
CA ARG A 111 3.43 -8.85 -12.94
C ARG A 111 1.98 -8.77 -13.40
N LYS A 112 1.75 -8.12 -14.53
CA LYS A 112 0.41 -7.95 -15.08
C LYS A 112 -0.25 -9.27 -15.48
N SER A 113 0.55 -10.31 -15.71
CA SER A 113 0.06 -11.66 -16.01
C SER A 113 -0.58 -12.36 -14.80
N ALA A 114 -0.39 -11.86 -13.59
CA ALA A 114 -0.97 -12.45 -12.40
C ALA A 114 -2.49 -12.34 -12.40
N ASN A 115 -3.16 -13.30 -11.76
CA ASN A 115 -4.61 -13.24 -11.57
C ASN A 115 -4.93 -12.17 -10.51
N LEU A 116 -5.62 -11.11 -10.90
CA LEU A 116 -5.91 -9.98 -10.03
C LEU A 116 -6.67 -10.39 -8.77
N GLY A 117 -7.67 -11.27 -8.89
CA GLY A 117 -8.44 -11.75 -7.76
C GLY A 117 -7.57 -12.46 -6.72
N MET A 118 -6.64 -13.28 -7.17
CA MET A 118 -5.69 -13.98 -6.28
C MET A 118 -4.69 -12.99 -5.67
N VAL A 119 -4.20 -12.03 -6.45
CA VAL A 119 -3.32 -10.98 -5.93
C VAL A 119 -4.01 -10.23 -4.78
N LEU A 120 -5.25 -9.81 -4.98
CA LEU A 120 -6.01 -9.10 -3.95
C LEU A 120 -6.23 -9.95 -2.70
N THR A 121 -6.67 -11.19 -2.88
CA THR A 121 -6.94 -12.11 -1.76
C THR A 121 -5.67 -12.35 -0.94
N LYS A 122 -4.57 -12.65 -1.61
CA LYS A 122 -3.29 -12.93 -0.94
C LYS A 122 -2.68 -11.69 -0.31
N SER A 123 -2.81 -10.54 -0.97
CA SER A 123 -2.35 -9.26 -0.42
C SER A 123 -3.09 -8.93 0.88
N ARG A 124 -4.42 -9.05 0.88
CA ARG A 124 -5.24 -8.80 2.06
C ARG A 124 -4.90 -9.77 3.19
N SER A 125 -4.69 -11.04 2.88
CA SER A 125 -4.36 -12.03 3.90
C SER A 125 -2.94 -11.90 4.44
N SER A 126 -2.06 -11.17 3.76
CA SER A 126 -0.71 -10.88 4.24
C SER A 126 -0.68 -9.76 5.28
N MET A 127 -1.69 -8.91 5.32
CA MET A 127 -1.70 -7.71 6.17
C MET A 127 -1.53 -8.00 7.66
N PRO A 128 -2.22 -8.99 8.27
CA PRO A 128 -2.04 -9.24 9.70
C PRO A 128 -0.61 -9.54 10.08
N ALA A 129 0.12 -10.34 9.31
CA ALA A 129 1.51 -10.68 9.59
C ALA A 129 2.43 -9.45 9.42
N VAL A 130 2.19 -8.63 8.39
CA VAL A 130 2.95 -7.41 8.17
C VAL A 130 2.73 -6.42 9.31
N GLU A 131 1.47 -6.23 9.71
CA GLU A 131 1.14 -5.30 10.80
C GLU A 131 1.68 -5.78 12.15
N ALA A 132 1.70 -7.08 12.39
CA ALA A 132 2.27 -7.65 13.62
C ALA A 132 3.80 -7.49 13.69
N ALA A 133 4.46 -7.24 12.58
CA ALA A 133 5.91 -7.08 12.50
C ALA A 133 6.39 -5.63 12.66
N LEU A 134 5.48 -4.70 12.84
CA LEU A 134 5.80 -3.28 12.99
C LEU A 134 6.38 -2.93 14.37
#